data_061d1765d6debd1b4af6e0dead76413c
#
_entry.id   061d1765d6debd1b4af6e0dead76413c
#
_cell.length_a   1.000
_cell.length_b   1.000
_cell.length_c   1.000
_cell.angle_alpha   90.00
_cell.angle_beta   90.00
_cell.angle_gamma   90.00
#
_symmetry.space_group_name_H-M   'P 1'
#
loop_
_entity.id
_entity.type
_entity.pdbx_description
1 polymer ?
#
loop_
_entity_poly.entity_id
_entity_poly.type
_entity_poly.pdbx_seq_one_letter_code
_entity_poly.pdbx_strand_id
1 'polypeptide(L)'
;IAFSRNLPKGVARPVGWEVLKLKAVRDPWPGSHVRQAMVLTGSDVRGTIYAIYEFSRRSLGVDPIYWWTDHPPARRTSVVIPAGFEEQQGSPTFRYRGWFMNDEDLLTVWRPGKADKTGISLAVWDRIFEALLRLKGNMIIPNTFIFPYEPQVRAAGDRGLAITQHHMEPLGLNVYQWPDNVPYSLD
;
A
#
# COMPACT_ATOMS: atom_id res chain seq x y z
N ILE A 1 -16.59 10.50 6.50
CA ILE A 1 -15.63 9.45 6.91
C ILE A 1 -15.15 9.82 8.31
N ALA A 2 -15.26 8.92 9.26
CA ALA A 2 -14.74 9.09 10.60
C ALA A 2 -13.79 7.94 10.93
N PHE A 3 -12.67 8.26 11.58
CA PHE A 3 -11.77 7.28 12.16
C PHE A 3 -12.11 7.12 13.64
N SER A 4 -12.35 5.89 14.09
CA SER A 4 -12.68 5.63 15.49
C SER A 4 -11.84 4.48 16.04
N ARG A 5 -11.36 4.64 17.28
CA ARG A 5 -10.73 3.55 18.02
C ARG A 5 -11.79 2.57 18.56
N ASN A 6 -13.02 3.03 18.73
CA ASN A 6 -14.13 2.23 19.22
C ASN A 6 -14.92 1.68 18.04
N LEU A 7 -15.02 0.37 17.96
CA LEU A 7 -15.84 -0.29 16.95
C LEU A 7 -17.34 -0.16 17.28
N PRO A 8 -18.20 -0.08 16.24
CA PRO A 8 -19.63 -0.11 16.44
C PRO A 8 -20.11 -1.40 17.07
N LYS A 9 -21.30 -1.37 17.69
CA LYS A 9 -21.95 -2.56 18.24
C LYS A 9 -22.07 -3.66 17.17
N GLY A 10 -21.69 -4.89 17.50
CA GLY A 10 -21.77 -6.03 16.59
C GLY A 10 -20.66 -6.10 15.53
N VAL A 11 -19.62 -5.28 15.67
CA VAL A 11 -18.40 -5.35 14.86
C VAL A 11 -17.23 -5.74 15.75
N ALA A 12 -16.61 -6.86 15.43
CA ALA A 12 -15.36 -7.27 16.04
C ALA A 12 -14.19 -7.09 15.06
N ARG A 13 -13.00 -6.82 15.59
CA ARG A 13 -11.78 -6.88 14.79
C ARG A 13 -11.55 -8.31 14.33
N PRO A 14 -11.19 -8.54 13.07
CA PRO A 14 -10.82 -9.86 12.63
C PRO A 14 -9.51 -10.30 13.31
N VAL A 15 -9.33 -11.61 13.45
CA VAL A 15 -8.13 -12.22 14.03
C VAL A 15 -7.21 -12.70 12.90
N GLY A 16 -5.91 -12.59 13.10
CA GLY A 16 -4.89 -12.97 12.13
C GLY A 16 -3.95 -11.81 11.82
N TRP A 17 -3.24 -11.91 10.71
CA TRP A 17 -2.37 -10.85 10.20
C TRP A 17 -2.85 -10.41 8.82
N GLU A 18 -2.90 -9.11 8.60
CA GLU A 18 -3.37 -8.48 7.36
C GLU A 18 -4.79 -8.92 6.92
N VAL A 19 -5.61 -9.41 7.86
CA VAL A 19 -7.02 -9.71 7.59
C VAL A 19 -7.78 -8.42 7.41
N LEU A 20 -8.58 -8.33 6.37
CA LEU A 20 -9.46 -7.20 6.12
C LEU A 20 -10.92 -7.60 6.30
N LYS A 21 -11.74 -6.63 6.73
CA LYS A 21 -13.18 -6.82 6.87
C LYS A 21 -13.94 -5.55 6.53
N LEU A 22 -15.00 -5.73 5.75
CA LEU A 22 -15.97 -4.73 5.36
C LEU A 22 -17.34 -5.17 5.87
N LYS A 23 -18.06 -4.29 6.57
CA LYS A 23 -19.39 -4.63 7.10
C LYS A 23 -20.32 -3.44 7.09
N ALA A 24 -21.51 -3.59 6.50
CA ALA A 24 -22.60 -2.64 6.65
C ALA A 24 -23.31 -2.89 7.99
N VAL A 25 -23.48 -1.84 8.79
CA VAL A 25 -24.07 -1.92 10.14
C VAL A 25 -25.20 -0.94 10.26
N ARG A 26 -26.33 -1.39 10.83
CA ARG A 26 -27.45 -0.53 11.23
C ARG A 26 -27.28 -0.09 12.67
N ASP A 27 -27.67 1.14 12.95
CA ASP A 27 -27.58 1.78 14.28
C ASP A 27 -26.23 1.49 14.97
N PRO A 28 -25.11 1.85 14.30
CA PRO A 28 -23.77 1.46 14.74
C PRO A 28 -23.42 1.98 16.15
N TRP A 29 -23.98 3.14 16.51
CA TRP A 29 -23.79 3.73 17.83
C TRP A 29 -25.18 4.12 18.39
N PRO A 30 -25.76 3.32 19.28
CA PRO A 30 -27.05 3.60 19.89
C PRO A 30 -27.09 5.02 20.50
N GLY A 31 -28.15 5.75 20.21
CA GLY A 31 -28.32 7.15 20.64
C GLY A 31 -27.66 8.19 19.72
N SER A 32 -26.92 7.78 18.70
CA SER A 32 -26.41 8.69 17.67
C SER A 32 -27.43 8.93 16.56
N HIS A 33 -27.21 9.97 15.74
CA HIS A 33 -28.02 10.22 14.55
C HIS A 33 -27.63 9.34 13.33
N VAL A 34 -26.60 8.48 13.48
CA VAL A 34 -26.11 7.62 12.40
C VAL A 34 -26.96 6.36 12.32
N ARG A 35 -27.79 6.26 11.31
CA ARG A 35 -28.67 5.09 11.09
C ARG A 35 -27.97 3.92 10.43
N GLN A 36 -26.97 4.20 9.60
CA GLN A 36 -26.22 3.18 8.87
C GLN A 36 -24.77 3.61 8.72
N ALA A 37 -23.86 2.66 8.79
CA ALA A 37 -22.44 2.87 8.53
C ALA A 37 -21.85 1.70 7.74
N MET A 38 -20.92 2.02 6.87
CA MET A 38 -20.00 1.05 6.30
C MET A 38 -18.73 1.06 7.14
N VAL A 39 -18.44 -0.05 7.80
CA VAL A 39 -17.28 -0.22 8.68
C VAL A 39 -16.19 -0.96 7.94
N LEU A 40 -15.03 -0.35 7.88
CA LEU A 40 -13.81 -0.90 7.30
C LEU A 40 -12.83 -1.14 8.45
N THR A 41 -12.45 -2.39 8.66
CA THR A 41 -11.56 -2.75 9.76
C THR A 41 -10.60 -3.86 9.34
N GLY A 42 -9.50 -3.99 10.06
CA GLY A 42 -8.52 -5.04 9.87
C GLY A 42 -8.00 -5.59 11.19
N SER A 43 -7.34 -6.74 11.13
CA SER A 43 -6.66 -7.33 12.28
C SER A 43 -5.51 -6.45 12.78
N ASP A 44 -4.94 -5.66 11.88
CA ASP A 44 -3.84 -4.74 12.10
C ASP A 44 -3.99 -3.49 11.22
N VAL A 45 -3.00 -2.59 11.26
CA VAL A 45 -2.99 -1.35 10.46
C VAL A 45 -3.05 -1.67 8.97
N ARG A 46 -2.29 -2.66 8.51
CA ARG A 46 -2.21 -3.03 7.10
C ARG A 46 -3.52 -3.65 6.61
N GLY A 47 -4.10 -4.56 7.38
CA GLY A 47 -5.43 -5.10 7.09
C GLY A 47 -6.50 -4.01 7.00
N THR A 48 -6.42 -2.97 7.82
CA THR A 48 -7.31 -1.80 7.73
C THR A 48 -7.10 -1.00 6.45
N ILE A 49 -5.84 -0.77 6.05
CA ILE A 49 -5.51 -0.11 4.77
C ILE A 49 -6.06 -0.94 3.59
N TYR A 50 -5.89 -2.25 3.64
CA TYR A 50 -6.44 -3.14 2.60
C TYR A 50 -7.98 -3.12 2.57
N ALA A 51 -8.65 -3.01 3.72
CA ALA A 51 -10.10 -2.86 3.76
C ALA A 51 -10.56 -1.55 3.05
N ILE A 52 -9.82 -0.46 3.23
CA ILE A 52 -10.10 0.81 2.54
C ILE A 52 -9.93 0.66 1.04
N TYR A 53 -8.85 0.06 0.58
CA TYR A 53 -8.61 -0.16 -0.85
C TYR A 53 -9.59 -1.18 -1.45
N GLU A 54 -9.98 -2.21 -0.70
CA GLU A 54 -10.98 -3.18 -1.16
C GLU A 54 -12.36 -2.51 -1.32
N PHE A 55 -12.75 -1.65 -0.38
CA PHE A 55 -13.96 -0.84 -0.53
C PHE A 55 -13.88 0.08 -1.77
N SER A 56 -12.75 0.74 -1.97
CA SER A 56 -12.50 1.56 -3.14
C SER A 56 -12.67 0.78 -4.44
N ARG A 57 -12.11 -0.42 -4.52
CA ARG A 57 -12.22 -1.29 -5.69
C ARG A 57 -13.66 -1.77 -5.93
N ARG A 58 -14.30 -2.33 -4.91
CA ARG A 58 -15.62 -2.96 -5.06
C ARG A 58 -16.77 -1.99 -5.16
N SER A 59 -16.80 -1.00 -4.28
CA SER A 59 -17.93 -0.09 -4.15
C SER A 59 -17.77 1.16 -5.01
N LEU A 60 -16.54 1.66 -5.18
CA LEU A 60 -16.28 2.85 -5.98
C LEU A 60 -15.83 2.51 -7.42
N GLY A 61 -15.47 1.25 -7.69
CA GLY A 61 -15.04 0.81 -9.02
C GLY A 61 -13.66 1.33 -9.42
N VAL A 62 -12.79 1.59 -8.43
CA VAL A 62 -11.42 2.02 -8.69
C VAL A 62 -10.55 0.80 -8.96
N ASP A 63 -10.05 0.67 -10.18
CA ASP A 63 -9.09 -0.36 -10.54
C ASP A 63 -7.79 -0.18 -9.74
N PRO A 64 -7.16 -1.24 -9.18
CA PRO A 64 -5.91 -1.12 -8.46
C PRO A 64 -4.77 -0.46 -9.22
N ILE A 65 -4.74 -0.64 -10.54
CA ILE A 65 -3.72 -0.10 -11.43
C ILE A 65 -4.26 0.99 -12.38
N TYR A 66 -5.37 1.65 -12.01
CA TYR A 66 -6.08 2.64 -12.84
C TYR A 66 -5.15 3.69 -13.46
N TRP A 67 -4.14 4.08 -12.73
CA TRP A 67 -3.22 5.12 -13.15
C TRP A 67 -2.23 4.64 -14.24
N TRP A 68 -1.94 3.32 -14.25
CA TRP A 68 -1.02 2.67 -15.19
C TRP A 68 -1.70 2.19 -16.47
N THR A 69 -3.02 2.14 -16.48
CA THR A 69 -3.82 1.63 -17.59
C THR A 69 -4.60 2.71 -18.33
N ASP A 70 -4.38 3.99 -17.97
CA ASP A 70 -5.13 5.13 -18.50
C ASP A 70 -6.65 5.00 -18.37
N HIS A 71 -7.12 4.23 -17.37
CA HIS A 71 -8.53 4.07 -17.05
C HIS A 71 -8.88 4.80 -15.75
N PRO A 72 -9.08 6.12 -15.79
CA PRO A 72 -9.43 6.88 -14.59
C PRO A 72 -10.76 6.38 -14.02
N PRO A 73 -10.89 6.34 -12.69
CA PRO A 73 -12.14 5.94 -12.06
C PRO A 73 -13.31 6.82 -12.50
N ALA A 74 -14.41 6.19 -12.86
CA ALA A 74 -15.63 6.91 -13.24
C ALA A 74 -16.16 7.72 -12.04
N ARG A 75 -16.53 8.98 -12.29
CA ARG A 75 -17.16 9.82 -11.27
C ARG A 75 -18.54 9.28 -10.94
N ARG A 76 -18.81 9.00 -9.68
CA ARG A 76 -20.10 8.50 -9.19
C ARG A 76 -20.77 9.55 -8.32
N THR A 77 -22.07 9.73 -8.48
CA THR A 77 -22.87 10.64 -7.65
C THR A 77 -23.45 9.94 -6.43
N SER A 78 -23.53 8.61 -6.47
CA SER A 78 -24.03 7.79 -5.37
C SER A 78 -23.37 6.43 -5.35
N VAL A 79 -23.35 5.82 -4.17
CA VAL A 79 -22.89 4.44 -3.96
C VAL A 79 -23.97 3.72 -3.14
N VAL A 80 -24.46 2.61 -3.66
CA VAL A 80 -25.44 1.78 -2.97
C VAL A 80 -24.73 0.57 -2.36
N ILE A 81 -24.85 0.43 -1.05
CA ILE A 81 -24.35 -0.73 -0.32
C ILE A 81 -25.55 -1.60 0.08
N PRO A 82 -25.60 -2.88 -0.31
CA PRO A 82 -26.67 -3.77 0.09
C PRO A 82 -26.79 -3.88 1.62
N ALA A 83 -28.01 -3.94 2.12
CA ALA A 83 -28.26 -4.20 3.53
C ALA A 83 -27.68 -5.57 3.91
N GLY A 84 -26.94 -5.61 5.03
CA GLY A 84 -26.28 -6.85 5.49
C GLY A 84 -25.00 -7.19 4.71
N PHE A 85 -24.48 -6.30 3.87
CA PHE A 85 -23.20 -6.54 3.22
C PHE A 85 -22.10 -6.80 4.27
N GLU A 86 -21.46 -7.92 4.12
CA GLU A 86 -20.31 -8.31 4.93
C GLU A 86 -19.31 -9.08 4.07
N GLU A 87 -18.06 -8.70 4.15
CA GLU A 87 -16.96 -9.38 3.47
C GLU A 87 -15.74 -9.40 4.37
N GLN A 88 -15.06 -10.52 4.37
CA GLN A 88 -13.79 -10.69 5.07
C GLN A 88 -12.83 -11.49 4.20
N GLN A 89 -11.58 -11.05 4.14
CA GLN A 89 -10.50 -11.85 3.55
C GLN A 89 -9.54 -12.22 4.67
N GLY A 90 -9.19 -13.49 4.73
CA GLY A 90 -8.27 -14.05 5.72
C GLY A 90 -6.82 -13.62 5.50
N SER A 91 -5.96 -14.06 6.40
CA SER A 91 -4.51 -13.82 6.27
C SER A 91 -3.98 -14.38 4.96
N PRO A 92 -3.14 -13.64 4.25
CA PRO A 92 -2.48 -14.14 3.04
C PRO A 92 -1.58 -15.35 3.35
N THR A 93 -1.45 -16.27 2.41
CA THR A 93 -0.57 -17.43 2.54
C THR A 93 0.90 -17.04 2.66
N PHE A 94 1.32 -16.05 1.86
CA PHE A 94 2.70 -15.56 1.89
C PHE A 94 2.79 -14.29 2.72
N ARG A 95 3.75 -14.26 3.66
CA ARG A 95 3.95 -13.11 4.55
C ARG A 95 4.42 -11.88 3.80
N TYR A 96 5.34 -12.03 2.85
CA TYR A 96 5.86 -10.93 2.04
C TYR A 96 5.42 -11.11 0.59
N ARG A 97 4.86 -10.04 0.03
CA ARG A 97 4.34 -9.98 -1.33
C ARG A 97 4.72 -8.63 -1.89
N GLY A 98 5.52 -8.62 -2.93
CA GLY A 98 6.08 -7.36 -3.39
C GLY A 98 6.51 -7.34 -4.84
N TRP A 99 7.02 -6.19 -5.23
CA TRP A 99 7.57 -5.95 -6.54
C TRP A 99 9.06 -5.66 -6.46
N PHE A 100 9.75 -6.09 -7.47
CA PHE A 100 11.12 -5.72 -7.75
C PHE A 100 11.11 -4.67 -8.88
N MET A 101 11.46 -3.44 -8.55
CA MET A 101 11.51 -2.33 -9.50
C MET A 101 12.91 -2.27 -10.12
N ASN A 102 13.11 -3.04 -11.18
CA ASN A 102 14.40 -3.21 -11.85
C ASN A 102 14.48 -2.49 -13.20
N ASP A 103 13.38 -1.91 -13.66
CA ASP A 103 13.33 -1.21 -14.95
C ASP A 103 13.41 0.31 -14.75
N GLU A 104 14.56 0.74 -14.25
CA GLU A 104 14.82 2.15 -13.99
C GLU A 104 14.81 2.98 -15.30
N ASP A 105 15.24 2.42 -16.41
CA ASP A 105 15.37 3.13 -17.67
C ASP A 105 14.01 3.62 -18.19
N LEU A 106 13.01 2.75 -18.21
CA LEU A 106 11.67 3.11 -18.68
C LEU A 106 10.95 4.03 -17.70
N LEU A 107 11.06 3.77 -16.39
CA LEU A 107 10.43 4.59 -15.36
C LEU A 107 11.08 5.96 -15.22
N THR A 108 12.37 6.08 -15.54
CA THR A 108 13.10 7.34 -15.50
C THR A 108 12.67 8.30 -16.62
N VAL A 109 12.37 7.79 -17.80
CA VAL A 109 11.91 8.63 -18.91
C VAL A 109 10.43 8.99 -18.83
N TRP A 110 9.66 8.21 -18.09
CA TRP A 110 8.25 8.44 -17.88
C TRP A 110 8.03 9.39 -16.68
N ARG A 111 7.81 10.67 -17.00
CA ARG A 111 7.86 11.76 -16.03
C ARG A 111 6.52 12.48 -15.84
N PRO A 112 5.73 12.15 -14.84
CA PRO A 112 4.94 13.18 -14.20
C PRO A 112 5.79 13.85 -13.12
N GLY A 113 6.24 15.05 -13.38
CA GLY A 113 7.08 15.80 -12.45
C GLY A 113 8.57 15.83 -12.87
N LYS A 114 9.35 16.62 -12.15
CA LYS A 114 10.81 16.68 -12.36
C LYS A 114 11.46 15.45 -11.77
N ALA A 115 12.30 14.76 -12.57
CA ALA A 115 13.18 13.72 -12.04
C ALA A 115 14.06 14.33 -10.93
N ASP A 116 14.18 13.63 -9.83
CA ASP A 116 15.24 13.88 -8.89
C ASP A 116 16.57 13.25 -9.40
N LYS A 117 17.61 13.32 -8.59
CA LYS A 117 18.92 12.76 -8.94
C LYS A 117 18.92 11.23 -9.08
N THR A 118 17.87 10.56 -8.63
CA THR A 118 17.75 9.09 -8.66
C THR A 118 17.03 8.58 -9.92
N GLY A 119 16.58 9.47 -10.79
CA GLY A 119 15.98 9.13 -12.07
C GLY A 119 14.46 8.94 -12.03
N ILE A 120 13.90 8.23 -11.06
CA ILE A 120 12.46 8.02 -10.90
C ILE A 120 11.93 9.05 -9.91
N SER A 121 10.96 9.88 -10.33
CA SER A 121 10.41 10.90 -9.45
C SER A 121 9.61 10.32 -8.28
N LEU A 122 9.58 11.01 -7.13
CA LEU A 122 8.74 10.59 -6.01
C LEU A 122 7.25 10.50 -6.37
N ALA A 123 6.77 11.31 -7.30
CA ALA A 123 5.40 11.22 -7.78
C ALA A 123 5.11 9.88 -8.48
N VAL A 124 6.07 9.32 -9.20
CA VAL A 124 5.98 7.98 -9.79
C VAL A 124 6.05 6.91 -8.71
N TRP A 125 6.98 7.05 -7.77
CA TRP A 125 7.09 6.14 -6.63
C TRP A 125 5.79 6.08 -5.81
N ASP A 126 5.15 7.21 -5.58
CA ASP A 126 3.86 7.26 -4.89
C ASP A 126 2.79 6.41 -5.61
N ARG A 127 2.79 6.43 -6.93
CA ARG A 127 1.85 5.62 -7.73
C ARG A 127 2.21 4.13 -7.73
N ILE A 128 3.49 3.81 -7.71
CA ILE A 128 3.97 2.42 -7.56
C ILE A 128 3.51 1.88 -6.20
N PHE A 129 3.76 2.61 -5.11
CA PHE A 129 3.38 2.18 -3.77
C PHE A 129 1.86 2.09 -3.60
N GLU A 130 1.11 3.04 -4.17
CA GLU A 130 -0.35 2.99 -4.16
C GLU A 130 -0.87 1.72 -4.86
N ALA A 131 -0.41 1.44 -6.07
CA ALA A 131 -0.81 0.25 -6.82
C ALA A 131 -0.45 -1.04 -6.08
N LEU A 132 0.75 -1.11 -5.51
CA LEU A 132 1.20 -2.24 -4.72
C LEU A 132 0.29 -2.49 -3.50
N LEU A 133 -0.04 -1.44 -2.74
CA LEU A 133 -0.93 -1.55 -1.58
C LEU A 133 -2.37 -1.90 -1.99
N ARG A 134 -2.88 -1.36 -3.09
CA ARG A 134 -4.19 -1.71 -3.66
C ARG A 134 -4.28 -3.18 -4.05
N LEU A 135 -3.18 -3.76 -4.53
CA LEU A 135 -3.03 -5.18 -4.85
C LEU A 135 -2.67 -6.04 -3.62
N LYS A 136 -2.68 -5.45 -2.42
CA LYS A 136 -2.38 -6.11 -1.15
C LYS A 136 -0.93 -6.60 -1.05
N GLY A 137 -0.03 -5.93 -1.75
CA GLY A 137 1.41 -6.08 -1.54
C GLY A 137 1.88 -5.34 -0.31
N ASN A 138 2.99 -5.79 0.27
CA ASN A 138 3.54 -5.24 1.51
C ASN A 138 5.07 -5.12 1.50
N MET A 139 5.70 -5.37 0.36
CA MET A 139 7.16 -5.35 0.22
C MET A 139 7.56 -4.72 -1.12
N ILE A 140 8.68 -4.05 -1.15
CA ILE A 140 9.26 -3.45 -2.35
C ILE A 140 10.78 -3.62 -2.36
N ILE A 141 11.33 -3.85 -3.55
CA ILE A 141 12.73 -3.63 -3.85
C ILE A 141 12.77 -2.35 -4.68
N PRO A 142 13.21 -1.21 -4.09
CA PRO A 142 12.92 0.10 -4.67
C PRO A 142 13.80 0.50 -5.87
N ASN A 143 14.95 -0.02 -6.07
CA ASN A 143 15.88 0.09 -7.22
C ASN A 143 17.33 -0.10 -6.74
N THR A 144 18.32 0.13 -7.63
CA THR A 144 19.75 -0.15 -7.40
C THR A 144 20.57 0.98 -6.78
N PHE A 145 19.98 2.18 -6.56
CA PHE A 145 20.80 3.37 -6.25
C PHE A 145 20.71 3.78 -4.78
N ILE A 146 21.83 4.09 -4.18
CA ILE A 146 22.09 4.82 -2.92
C ILE A 146 21.18 4.43 -1.72
N PHE A 147 21.06 3.16 -1.41
CA PHE A 147 20.45 2.69 -0.17
C PHE A 147 21.35 3.10 1.04
N PRO A 148 20.83 3.54 2.20
CA PRO A 148 19.41 3.65 2.60
C PRO A 148 18.84 5.08 2.58
N TYR A 149 19.54 6.04 2.03
CA TYR A 149 19.24 7.47 2.24
C TYR A 149 18.28 8.07 1.22
N GLU A 150 17.83 7.28 0.28
CA GLU A 150 16.99 7.75 -0.81
C GLU A 150 15.56 8.09 -0.38
N PRO A 151 14.99 9.16 -0.95
CA PRO A 151 13.63 9.61 -0.63
C PRO A 151 12.56 8.51 -0.81
N GLN A 152 12.68 7.68 -1.85
CA GLN A 152 11.73 6.57 -2.09
C GLN A 152 11.80 5.47 -1.03
N VAL A 153 12.99 5.20 -0.47
CA VAL A 153 13.14 4.26 0.64
C VAL A 153 12.38 4.75 1.88
N ARG A 154 12.51 6.04 2.20
CA ARG A 154 11.73 6.66 3.27
C ARG A 154 10.25 6.63 2.98
N ALA A 155 9.84 7.02 1.77
CA ALA A 155 8.44 7.02 1.36
C ALA A 155 7.80 5.61 1.41
N ALA A 156 8.55 4.55 1.11
CA ALA A 156 8.12 3.17 1.30
C ALA A 156 7.96 2.82 2.78
N GLY A 157 8.94 3.19 3.62
CA GLY A 157 8.89 2.99 5.07
C GLY A 157 7.72 3.70 5.73
N ASP A 158 7.45 4.96 5.36
CA ASP A 158 6.30 5.74 5.87
C ASP A 158 4.95 5.08 5.54
N ARG A 159 4.89 4.30 4.47
CA ARG A 159 3.72 3.48 4.09
C ARG A 159 3.72 2.10 4.74
N GLY A 160 4.71 1.82 5.57
CA GLY A 160 4.88 0.53 6.25
C GLY A 160 5.23 -0.62 5.30
N LEU A 161 5.76 -0.35 4.12
CA LEU A 161 6.25 -1.39 3.22
C LEU A 161 7.56 -1.98 3.77
N ALA A 162 7.67 -3.30 3.76
CA ALA A 162 8.94 -3.95 3.96
C ALA A 162 9.85 -3.67 2.77
N ILE A 163 11.12 -3.44 3.04
CA ILE A 163 12.11 -3.14 2.03
C ILE A 163 13.11 -4.29 2.01
N THR A 164 13.44 -4.75 0.84
CA THR A 164 14.57 -5.64 0.60
C THR A 164 15.42 -5.08 -0.53
N GLN A 165 16.60 -5.62 -0.69
CA GLN A 165 17.64 -5.00 -1.51
C GLN A 165 17.73 -5.64 -2.88
N HIS A 166 18.22 -4.86 -3.82
CA HIS A 166 18.64 -5.33 -5.12
C HIS A 166 19.90 -6.18 -4.99
N HIS A 167 20.15 -7.09 -5.93
CA HIS A 167 21.34 -7.95 -5.95
C HIS A 167 22.68 -7.17 -6.01
N MET A 168 22.65 -5.90 -6.41
CA MET A 168 23.80 -5.00 -6.40
C MET A 168 24.13 -4.41 -5.02
N GLU A 169 23.32 -4.69 -4.02
CA GLU A 169 23.44 -4.14 -2.66
C GLU A 169 23.43 -5.26 -1.61
N PRO A 170 24.38 -6.20 -1.68
CA PRO A 170 24.41 -7.33 -0.78
C PRO A 170 24.54 -6.87 0.68
N LEU A 171 23.76 -7.47 1.56
CA LEU A 171 23.76 -7.19 3.00
C LEU A 171 23.53 -5.72 3.38
N GLY A 172 22.91 -4.92 2.51
CA GLY A 172 22.69 -3.50 2.75
C GLY A 172 23.90 -2.62 2.50
N LEU A 173 24.91 -3.15 1.88
CA LEU A 173 26.09 -2.39 1.50
C LEU A 173 25.90 -1.83 0.09
N ASN A 174 26.03 -0.53 -0.02
CA ASN A 174 26.09 0.11 -1.34
C ASN A 174 27.49 0.00 -1.90
N VAL A 175 27.67 -0.95 -2.82
CA VAL A 175 28.98 -1.22 -3.44
C VAL A 175 29.53 -0.03 -4.24
N TYR A 176 28.64 0.86 -4.71
CA TYR A 176 29.04 2.08 -5.43
C TYR A 176 29.52 3.22 -4.52
N GLN A 177 29.26 3.09 -3.22
CA GLN A 177 29.70 4.06 -2.20
C GLN A 177 30.73 3.48 -1.25
N TRP A 178 31.27 2.29 -1.56
CA TRP A 178 32.35 1.72 -0.77
C TRP A 178 33.58 2.61 -0.89
N PRO A 179 34.20 3.01 0.23
CA PRO A 179 35.39 3.85 0.17
C PRO A 179 36.56 3.12 -0.50
N ASP A 180 37.19 3.72 -1.49
CA ASP A 180 38.34 3.13 -2.24
C ASP A 180 39.50 2.68 -1.37
N ASN A 181 39.65 3.30 -0.19
CA ASN A 181 40.71 3.02 0.76
C ASN A 181 40.38 1.93 1.80
N VAL A 182 39.18 1.38 1.76
CA VAL A 182 38.76 0.30 2.65
C VAL A 182 38.83 -1.02 1.90
N PRO A 183 39.69 -1.99 2.35
CA PRO A 183 39.73 -3.29 1.72
C PRO A 183 38.34 -3.95 1.74
N TYR A 184 37.91 -4.44 0.61
CA TYR A 184 36.71 -5.24 0.50
C TYR A 184 37.12 -6.72 0.62
N SER A 185 36.72 -7.38 1.70
CA SER A 185 36.93 -8.83 1.89
C SER A 185 35.59 -9.44 2.32
N LEU A 186 35.34 -10.61 1.80
CA LEU A 186 34.24 -11.48 2.20
C LEU A 186 34.68 -12.61 3.13
N ASP A 187 35.97 -12.60 3.57
CA ASP A 187 36.54 -13.57 4.48
C ASP A 187 36.13 -13.37 5.93
#